data_798948820024605b2e9e22a2d0388609
#
_entry.id   798948820024605b2e9e22a2d0388609
#
_cell.length_a   1.000
_cell.length_b   1.000
_cell.length_c   1.000
_cell.angle_alpha   90.00
_cell.angle_beta   90.00
_cell.angle_gamma   90.00
#
_symmetry.space_group_name_H-M   'P 1'
#
loop_
_entity.id
_entity.type
_entity.pdbx_description
1 polymer ?
#
loop_
_entity_poly.entity_id
_entity_poly.type
_entity_poly.pdbx_seq_one_letter_code
_entity_poly.pdbx_strand_id
1 'polypeptide(L)'
;MVALMAASRWPDFVRGVILEDPPFSTMGDRFHSSLLRLQFEGLSRLLRQFDDEEGLYRGLTELPVKRASDGAVVRFIEVRDAASLRTYARYLRNVDPAVLDPIVGGMWMDRYNLSTVCASVRCPVLVFQACQKLGGMLTDDDLSTLQSGLPKCEVIKATESGHMIHATHSDQMVQALVRFLGADVGV
;
A
#
# COMPACT_ATOMS: atom_id res chain seq x y z
N MET A 1 5.27 -0.16 -5.47
CA MET A 1 6.19 0.92 -5.89
C MET A 1 7.62 0.41 -6.07
N VAL A 2 8.27 -0.15 -5.05
CA VAL A 2 9.66 -0.67 -5.15
C VAL A 2 9.83 -1.70 -6.28
N ALA A 3 8.91 -2.64 -6.41
CA ALA A 3 8.96 -3.65 -7.48
C ALA A 3 8.94 -3.04 -8.89
N LEU A 4 8.11 -2.02 -9.12
CA LEU A 4 8.05 -1.32 -10.41
C LEU A 4 9.34 -0.53 -10.68
N MET A 5 9.91 0.10 -9.65
CA MET A 5 11.21 0.78 -9.74
C MET A 5 12.33 -0.22 -10.05
N ALA A 6 12.31 -1.40 -9.42
CA ALA A 6 13.29 -2.45 -9.70
C ALA A 6 13.20 -2.93 -11.17
N ALA A 7 11.98 -3.15 -11.68
CA ALA A 7 11.76 -3.53 -13.07
C ALA A 7 12.23 -2.45 -14.07
N SER A 8 12.04 -1.17 -13.71
CA SER A 8 12.53 -0.04 -14.50
C SER A 8 14.06 0.04 -14.54
N ARG A 9 14.74 -0.25 -13.41
CA ARG A 9 16.21 -0.13 -13.29
C ARG A 9 16.96 -1.36 -13.77
N TRP A 10 16.36 -2.54 -13.64
CA TRP A 10 16.98 -3.83 -13.98
C TRP A 10 16.04 -4.68 -14.86
N PRO A 11 15.70 -4.19 -16.08
CA PRO A 11 14.71 -4.84 -16.94
C PRO A 11 15.09 -6.26 -17.36
N ASP A 12 16.39 -6.59 -17.40
CA ASP A 12 16.87 -7.91 -17.78
C ASP A 12 16.77 -8.96 -16.65
N PHE A 13 16.58 -8.50 -15.39
CA PHE A 13 16.46 -9.37 -14.23
C PHE A 13 15.01 -9.56 -13.77
N VAL A 14 14.10 -8.63 -14.11
CA VAL A 14 12.70 -8.70 -13.69
C VAL A 14 11.84 -9.17 -14.85
N ARG A 15 11.32 -10.39 -14.74
CA ARG A 15 10.50 -11.01 -15.79
C ARG A 15 9.01 -10.66 -15.72
N GLY A 16 8.54 -10.18 -14.58
CA GLY A 16 7.16 -9.75 -14.37
C GLY A 16 7.01 -9.00 -13.06
N VAL A 17 6.00 -8.14 -12.97
CA VAL A 17 5.68 -7.37 -11.77
C VAL A 17 4.22 -7.59 -11.39
N ILE A 18 3.96 -7.77 -10.11
CA ILE A 18 2.62 -7.86 -9.55
C ILE A 18 2.44 -6.71 -8.57
N LEU A 19 1.39 -5.94 -8.76
CA LEU A 19 1.06 -4.78 -7.94
C LEU A 19 -0.30 -5.00 -7.28
N GLU A 20 -0.33 -5.05 -5.97
CA GLU A 20 -1.57 -5.05 -5.19
C GLU A 20 -1.85 -3.64 -4.72
N ASP A 21 -2.85 -3.00 -5.32
CA ASP A 21 -3.42 -1.70 -4.95
C ASP A 21 -2.38 -0.63 -4.55
N PRO A 22 -1.36 -0.36 -5.38
CA PRO A 22 -0.23 0.47 -5.01
C PRO A 22 -0.65 1.93 -4.78
N PRO A 23 -0.21 2.56 -3.67
CA PRO A 23 -0.68 3.89 -3.26
C PRO A 23 0.16 5.03 -3.86
N PHE A 24 0.26 5.17 -5.18
CA PHE A 24 1.12 6.17 -5.81
C PHE A 24 0.75 7.61 -5.40
N SER A 25 -0.29 8.19 -5.97
CA SER A 25 -0.72 9.55 -5.61
C SER A 25 -1.28 9.63 -4.19
N THR A 26 -1.89 8.56 -3.69
CA THR A 26 -2.45 8.50 -2.33
C THR A 26 -1.38 8.70 -1.26
N MET A 27 -0.19 8.15 -1.46
CA MET A 27 0.96 8.35 -0.58
C MET A 27 1.96 9.40 -1.12
N GLY A 28 1.70 9.97 -2.28
CA GLY A 28 2.40 11.11 -2.88
C GLY A 28 1.64 12.41 -2.66
N ASP A 29 1.23 13.07 -3.73
CA ASP A 29 0.63 14.42 -3.73
C ASP A 29 -0.63 14.53 -2.85
N ARG A 30 -1.40 13.46 -2.71
CA ARG A 30 -2.63 13.41 -1.90
C ARG A 30 -2.37 13.12 -0.42
N PHE A 31 -1.16 12.72 -0.05
CA PHE A 31 -0.82 12.31 1.32
C PHE A 31 -1.12 13.42 2.33
N HIS A 32 -0.70 14.65 2.04
CA HIS A 32 -0.83 15.77 2.96
C HIS A 32 -2.28 16.15 3.30
N SER A 33 -3.23 15.86 2.42
CA SER A 33 -4.66 16.11 2.62
C SER A 33 -5.43 14.87 3.11
N SER A 34 -4.73 13.76 3.34
CA SER A 34 -5.34 12.48 3.69
C SER A 34 -5.31 12.18 5.18
N LEU A 35 -6.21 11.32 5.64
CA LEU A 35 -6.17 10.78 7.01
C LEU A 35 -4.93 9.93 7.27
N LEU A 36 -4.30 9.37 6.22
CA LEU A 36 -3.06 8.60 6.32
C LEU A 36 -1.94 9.44 6.96
N ARG A 37 -1.86 10.72 6.64
CA ARG A 37 -0.91 11.63 7.29
C ARG A 37 -1.06 11.62 8.81
N LEU A 38 -2.29 11.79 9.31
CA LEU A 38 -2.55 11.79 10.75
C LEU A 38 -2.19 10.44 11.40
N GLN A 39 -2.42 9.34 10.68
CA GLN A 39 -2.04 8.01 11.16
C GLN A 39 -0.52 7.86 11.26
N PHE A 40 0.24 8.26 10.22
CA PHE A 40 1.70 8.19 10.23
C PHE A 40 2.32 9.16 11.25
N GLU A 41 1.78 10.36 11.41
CA GLU A 41 2.18 11.30 12.47
C GLU A 41 1.90 10.73 13.86
N GLY A 42 0.75 10.07 14.03
CA GLY A 42 0.39 9.38 15.26
C GLY A 42 1.35 8.22 15.57
N LEU A 43 1.62 7.35 14.58
CA LEU A 43 2.58 6.26 14.71
C LEU A 43 3.99 6.78 15.04
N SER A 44 4.45 7.81 14.35
CA SER A 44 5.76 8.43 14.62
C SER A 44 5.86 8.95 16.07
N ARG A 45 4.80 9.55 16.58
CA ARG A 45 4.72 9.97 17.98
C ARG A 45 4.78 8.79 18.94
N LEU A 46 3.97 7.76 18.70
CA LEU A 46 3.91 6.58 19.57
C LEU A 46 5.27 5.88 19.66
N LEU A 47 5.95 5.70 18.53
CA LEU A 47 7.28 5.08 18.48
C LEU A 47 8.37 5.89 19.19
N ARG A 48 8.20 7.21 19.35
CA ARG A 48 9.12 8.07 20.11
C ARG A 48 8.75 8.19 21.57
N GLN A 49 7.50 7.90 21.92
CA GLN A 49 6.97 8.04 23.26
C GLN A 49 7.10 6.75 24.08
N PHE A 50 6.98 5.59 23.42
CA PHE A 50 6.94 4.29 24.08
C PHE A 50 7.97 3.35 23.47
N ASP A 51 8.71 2.66 24.33
CA ASP A 51 9.68 1.61 23.97
C ASP A 51 9.17 0.20 24.33
N ASP A 52 8.01 0.12 25.00
CA ASP A 52 7.38 -1.11 25.43
C ASP A 52 6.10 -1.45 24.64
N GLU A 53 5.77 -2.74 24.62
CA GLU A 53 4.60 -3.27 23.85
C GLU A 53 3.28 -2.74 24.41
N GLU A 54 3.15 -2.58 25.73
CA GLU A 54 1.89 -2.16 26.35
C GLU A 54 1.61 -0.67 26.12
N GLY A 55 2.63 0.19 26.16
CA GLY A 55 2.52 1.60 25.83
C GLY A 55 2.12 1.80 24.36
N LEU A 56 2.80 1.09 23.46
CA LEU A 56 2.47 1.09 22.03
C LEU A 56 1.05 0.59 21.78
N TYR A 57 0.64 -0.51 22.43
CA TYR A 57 -0.71 -1.04 22.30
C TYR A 57 -1.77 -0.02 22.72
N ARG A 58 -1.61 0.60 23.92
CA ARG A 58 -2.54 1.63 24.39
C ARG A 58 -2.61 2.82 23.43
N GLY A 59 -1.48 3.28 22.95
CA GLY A 59 -1.43 4.36 21.97
C GLY A 59 -2.12 3.99 20.66
N LEU A 60 -1.90 2.76 20.15
CA LEU A 60 -2.56 2.26 18.95
C LEU A 60 -4.09 2.22 19.08
N THR A 61 -4.64 1.84 20.25
CA THR A 61 -6.09 1.79 20.44
C THR A 61 -6.77 3.13 20.18
N GLU A 62 -6.09 4.23 20.47
CA GLU A 62 -6.60 5.60 20.36
C GLU A 62 -6.28 6.28 19.03
N LEU A 63 -5.49 5.65 18.15
CA LEU A 63 -5.18 6.23 16.83
C LEU A 63 -6.46 6.42 16.00
N PRO A 64 -6.65 7.61 15.40
CA PRO A 64 -7.76 7.83 14.50
C PRO A 64 -7.53 7.08 13.18
N VAL A 65 -8.53 6.30 12.78
CA VAL A 65 -8.55 5.54 11.54
C VAL A 65 -9.88 5.74 10.82
N LYS A 66 -9.88 5.54 9.51
CA LYS A 66 -11.10 5.58 8.71
C LYS A 66 -11.76 4.21 8.71
N ARG A 67 -13.02 4.14 9.14
CA ARG A 67 -13.80 2.92 9.04
C ARG A 67 -14.22 2.66 7.60
N ALA A 68 -13.94 1.47 7.08
CA ALA A 68 -14.17 1.15 5.69
C ALA A 68 -15.65 1.18 5.28
N SER A 69 -16.57 0.81 6.19
CA SER A 69 -18.00 0.67 5.88
C SER A 69 -18.73 1.99 5.56
N ASP A 70 -18.32 3.10 6.21
CA ASP A 70 -19.01 4.39 6.13
C ASP A 70 -18.07 5.59 6.00
N GLY A 71 -16.77 5.35 6.08
CA GLY A 71 -15.75 6.40 6.02
C GLY A 71 -15.64 7.26 7.29
N ALA A 72 -16.34 6.92 8.37
CA ALA A 72 -16.24 7.65 9.63
C ALA A 72 -14.84 7.53 10.23
N VAL A 73 -14.37 8.61 10.86
CA VAL A 73 -13.12 8.59 11.64
C VAL A 73 -13.45 8.05 13.04
N VAL A 74 -12.83 6.93 13.39
CA VAL A 74 -13.06 6.21 14.65
C VAL A 74 -11.71 5.84 15.27
N ARG A 75 -11.71 5.35 16.53
CA ARG A 75 -10.49 4.81 17.13
C ARG A 75 -10.13 3.46 16.53
N PHE A 76 -8.86 3.15 16.46
CA PHE A 76 -8.40 1.91 15.84
C PHE A 76 -8.97 0.66 16.48
N ILE A 77 -9.18 0.67 17.80
CA ILE A 77 -9.81 -0.45 18.52
C ILE A 77 -11.27 -0.71 18.10
N GLU A 78 -11.95 0.25 17.50
CA GLU A 78 -13.33 0.08 17.03
C GLU A 78 -13.42 -0.68 15.69
N VAL A 79 -12.30 -0.84 14.98
CA VAL A 79 -12.24 -1.52 13.67
C VAL A 79 -11.22 -2.66 13.62
N ARG A 80 -10.47 -2.86 14.71
CA ARG A 80 -9.52 -3.96 14.87
C ARG A 80 -9.65 -4.57 16.26
N ASP A 81 -9.59 -5.90 16.32
CA ASP A 81 -9.59 -6.61 17.59
C ASP A 81 -8.30 -6.39 18.40
N ALA A 82 -8.39 -6.58 19.71
CA ALA A 82 -7.30 -6.35 20.64
C ALA A 82 -6.07 -7.23 20.37
N ALA A 83 -6.26 -8.49 19.91
CA ALA A 83 -5.16 -9.40 19.62
C ALA A 83 -4.35 -8.94 18.40
N SER A 84 -5.03 -8.48 17.35
CA SER A 84 -4.41 -7.87 16.18
C SER A 84 -3.62 -6.61 16.56
N LEU A 85 -4.17 -5.73 17.39
CA LEU A 85 -3.47 -4.51 17.84
C LEU A 85 -2.26 -4.82 18.73
N ARG A 86 -2.33 -5.84 19.60
CA ARG A 86 -1.17 -6.30 20.38
C ARG A 86 -0.07 -6.87 19.49
N THR A 87 -0.45 -7.65 18.47
CA THR A 87 0.50 -8.15 17.48
C THR A 87 1.17 -7.01 16.73
N TYR A 88 0.40 -5.99 16.35
CA TYR A 88 0.93 -4.80 15.70
C TYR A 88 1.90 -4.02 16.61
N ALA A 89 1.54 -3.80 17.87
CA ALA A 89 2.42 -3.18 18.87
C ALA A 89 3.76 -3.91 19.01
N ARG A 90 3.72 -5.25 19.04
CA ARG A 90 4.91 -6.11 19.10
C ARG A 90 5.84 -5.91 17.90
N TYR A 91 5.29 -5.80 16.69
CA TYR A 91 6.09 -5.52 15.49
C TYR A 91 6.65 -4.10 15.51
N LEU A 92 5.84 -3.11 15.89
CA LEU A 92 6.24 -1.70 15.95
C LEU A 92 7.39 -1.46 16.93
N ARG A 93 7.49 -2.21 18.01
CA ARG A 93 8.59 -2.10 18.99
C ARG A 93 9.98 -2.24 18.37
N ASN A 94 10.09 -2.92 17.24
CA ASN A 94 11.34 -3.13 16.52
C ASN A 94 11.56 -2.15 15.36
N VAL A 95 10.69 -1.17 15.20
CA VAL A 95 10.77 -0.17 14.12
C VAL A 95 11.52 1.06 14.62
N ASP A 96 12.57 1.46 13.90
CA ASP A 96 13.22 2.75 14.13
C ASP A 96 12.25 3.89 13.75
N PRO A 97 11.90 4.79 14.69
CA PRO A 97 11.00 5.92 14.38
C PRO A 97 11.47 6.79 13.22
N ALA A 98 12.78 6.87 12.97
CA ALA A 98 13.35 7.66 11.88
C ALA A 98 12.91 7.18 10.49
N VAL A 99 12.48 5.92 10.34
CA VAL A 99 11.91 5.38 9.10
C VAL A 99 10.65 6.15 8.67
N LEU A 100 9.91 6.71 9.62
CA LEU A 100 8.68 7.46 9.33
C LEU A 100 8.92 8.94 8.97
N ASP A 101 10.11 9.49 9.24
CA ASP A 101 10.39 10.91 9.01
C ASP A 101 10.23 11.34 7.55
N PRO A 102 10.74 10.61 6.54
CA PRO A 102 10.52 10.96 5.15
C PRO A 102 9.04 10.90 4.75
N ILE A 103 8.26 9.96 5.34
CA ILE A 103 6.84 9.81 5.06
C ILE A 103 6.07 10.98 5.65
N VAL A 104 6.26 11.26 6.94
CA VAL A 104 5.59 12.35 7.66
C VAL A 104 5.96 13.70 7.06
N GLY A 105 7.23 13.88 6.65
CA GLY A 105 7.72 15.06 5.95
C GLY A 105 7.25 15.18 4.50
N GLY A 106 6.61 14.15 3.94
CA GLY A 106 6.10 14.14 2.56
C GLY A 106 7.17 14.04 1.48
N MET A 107 8.43 13.77 1.85
CA MET A 107 9.57 13.78 0.91
C MET A 107 9.90 12.39 0.32
N TRP A 108 9.29 11.33 0.80
CA TRP A 108 9.67 9.96 0.43
C TRP A 108 9.35 9.61 -1.03
N MET A 109 8.40 10.34 -1.65
CA MET A 109 8.02 10.20 -3.07
C MET A 109 8.63 11.25 -4.01
N ASP A 110 9.41 12.22 -3.52
CA ASP A 110 9.93 13.35 -4.33
C ASP A 110 10.70 12.92 -5.58
N ARG A 111 11.31 11.76 -5.56
CA ARG A 111 12.07 11.20 -6.69
C ARG A 111 11.32 10.11 -7.46
N TYR A 112 10.05 9.88 -7.14
CA TYR A 112 9.24 8.86 -7.77
C TYR A 112 8.27 9.49 -8.77
N ASN A 113 8.59 9.42 -10.05
CA ASN A 113 7.68 9.81 -11.12
C ASN A 113 7.13 8.56 -11.79
N LEU A 114 5.84 8.30 -11.63
CA LEU A 114 5.19 7.08 -12.11
C LEU A 114 5.32 6.92 -13.62
N SER A 115 5.06 7.98 -14.39
CA SER A 115 5.12 7.95 -15.87
C SER A 115 6.53 7.62 -16.37
N THR A 116 7.56 8.24 -15.75
CA THR A 116 8.96 7.98 -16.10
C THR A 116 9.37 6.55 -15.76
N VAL A 117 8.90 6.02 -14.62
CA VAL A 117 9.18 4.64 -14.21
C VAL A 117 8.51 3.68 -15.19
N CYS A 118 7.23 3.87 -15.51
CA CYS A 118 6.49 3.01 -16.46
C CYS A 118 7.16 2.94 -17.82
N ALA A 119 7.62 4.07 -18.36
CA ALA A 119 8.27 4.13 -19.67
C ALA A 119 9.56 3.27 -19.78
N SER A 120 10.17 2.91 -18.66
CA SER A 120 11.38 2.09 -18.62
C SER A 120 11.13 0.62 -18.30
N VAL A 121 9.90 0.24 -17.94
CA VAL A 121 9.52 -1.16 -17.65
C VAL A 121 9.29 -1.91 -18.97
N ARG A 122 9.88 -3.11 -19.08
CA ARG A 122 9.78 -3.95 -20.30
C ARG A 122 9.00 -5.25 -20.08
N CYS A 123 8.90 -5.69 -18.82
CA CYS A 123 8.20 -6.93 -18.49
C CYS A 123 6.68 -6.71 -18.35
N PRO A 124 5.88 -7.80 -18.40
CA PRO A 124 4.46 -7.74 -18.08
C PRO A 124 4.20 -7.27 -16.65
N VAL A 125 3.10 -6.58 -16.45
CA VAL A 125 2.67 -6.11 -15.12
C VAL A 125 1.22 -6.51 -14.87
N LEU A 126 0.96 -7.20 -13.77
CA LEU A 126 -0.38 -7.49 -13.26
C LEU A 126 -0.71 -6.51 -12.14
N VAL A 127 -1.82 -5.81 -12.26
CA VAL A 127 -2.29 -4.81 -11.31
C VAL A 127 -3.63 -5.24 -10.71
N PHE A 128 -3.71 -5.30 -9.40
CA PHE A 128 -4.98 -5.39 -8.67
C PHE A 128 -5.36 -4.00 -8.18
N GLN A 129 -6.56 -3.54 -8.54
CA GLN A 129 -7.14 -2.29 -8.04
C GLN A 129 -8.26 -2.61 -7.06
N ALA A 130 -8.13 -2.14 -5.83
CA ALA A 130 -9.17 -2.24 -4.80
C ALA A 130 -10.24 -1.15 -4.94
N CYS A 131 -11.37 -1.35 -4.28
CA CYS A 131 -12.45 -0.36 -4.22
C CYS A 131 -12.04 0.83 -3.33
N GLN A 132 -11.93 2.02 -3.90
CA GLN A 132 -11.55 3.23 -3.14
C GLN A 132 -12.53 3.55 -2.01
N LYS A 133 -13.84 3.24 -2.17
CA LYS A 133 -14.85 3.43 -1.12
C LYS A 133 -14.61 2.53 0.09
N LEU A 134 -13.98 1.38 -0.12
CA LEU A 134 -13.62 0.42 0.92
C LEU A 134 -12.17 0.60 1.43
N GLY A 135 -11.51 1.69 1.06
CA GLY A 135 -10.14 2.00 1.49
C GLY A 135 -9.06 1.58 0.49
N GLY A 136 -9.42 1.31 -0.77
CA GLY A 136 -8.45 1.13 -1.85
C GLY A 136 -7.60 2.39 -2.07
N MET A 137 -6.35 2.20 -2.42
CA MET A 137 -5.34 3.26 -2.50
C MET A 137 -4.93 3.61 -3.93
N LEU A 138 -5.07 2.68 -4.89
CA LEU A 138 -4.79 2.95 -6.30
C LEU A 138 -5.91 3.77 -6.91
N THR A 139 -5.61 5.01 -7.32
CA THR A 139 -6.60 5.88 -7.96
C THR A 139 -6.81 5.52 -9.42
N ASP A 140 -7.93 5.95 -10.01
CA ASP A 140 -8.19 5.73 -11.44
C ASP A 140 -7.20 6.51 -12.32
N ASP A 141 -6.73 7.68 -11.88
CA ASP A 141 -5.70 8.45 -12.56
C ASP A 141 -4.34 7.73 -12.57
N ASP A 142 -3.94 7.16 -11.43
CA ASP A 142 -2.73 6.33 -11.34
C ASP A 142 -2.85 5.08 -12.20
N LEU A 143 -4.03 4.42 -12.20
CA LEU A 143 -4.29 3.26 -13.03
C LEU A 143 -4.21 3.61 -14.53
N SER A 144 -4.78 4.74 -14.94
CA SER A 144 -4.69 5.23 -16.32
C SER A 144 -3.24 5.49 -16.73
N THR A 145 -2.42 6.02 -15.82
CA THR A 145 -0.99 6.22 -16.04
C THR A 145 -0.25 4.89 -16.20
N LEU A 146 -0.57 3.88 -15.39
CA LEU A 146 -0.01 2.53 -15.53
C LEU A 146 -0.37 1.92 -16.88
N GLN A 147 -1.67 1.97 -17.26
CA GLN A 147 -2.15 1.37 -18.50
C GLN A 147 -1.58 2.02 -19.77
N SER A 148 -1.38 3.35 -19.73
CA SER A 148 -0.82 4.09 -20.87
C SER A 148 0.70 4.00 -20.95
N GLY A 149 1.39 3.85 -19.82
CA GLY A 149 2.85 3.87 -19.75
C GLY A 149 3.53 2.51 -19.79
N LEU A 150 2.80 1.42 -19.50
CA LEU A 150 3.35 0.06 -19.48
C LEU A 150 3.08 -0.67 -20.79
N PRO A 151 4.05 -1.42 -21.35
CA PRO A 151 3.88 -2.12 -22.62
C PRO A 151 2.86 -3.27 -22.54
N LYS A 152 2.71 -3.87 -21.36
CA LYS A 152 1.80 -4.97 -21.08
C LYS A 152 1.29 -4.86 -19.64
N CYS A 153 0.05 -4.38 -19.50
CA CYS A 153 -0.59 -4.13 -18.21
C CYS A 153 -1.94 -4.86 -18.14
N GLU A 154 -1.99 -5.95 -17.37
CA GLU A 154 -3.24 -6.62 -17.02
C GLU A 154 -3.80 -6.01 -15.75
N VAL A 155 -5.10 -5.70 -15.73
CA VAL A 155 -5.76 -5.09 -14.57
C VAL A 155 -6.91 -5.97 -14.09
N ILE A 156 -6.94 -6.24 -12.78
CA ILE A 156 -8.03 -6.92 -12.10
C ILE A 156 -8.63 -5.96 -11.08
N LYS A 157 -9.92 -5.65 -11.23
CA LYS A 157 -10.65 -4.80 -10.29
C LYS A 157 -11.30 -5.65 -9.20
N ALA A 158 -10.84 -5.47 -7.96
CA ALA A 158 -11.41 -6.09 -6.77
C ALA A 158 -12.45 -5.13 -6.13
N THR A 159 -13.64 -5.06 -6.73
CA THR A 159 -14.68 -4.07 -6.40
C THR A 159 -15.28 -4.25 -5.00
N GLU A 160 -15.13 -5.42 -4.39
CA GLU A 160 -15.64 -5.76 -3.06
C GLU A 160 -14.53 -5.82 -2.00
N SER A 161 -13.31 -5.39 -2.34
CA SER A 161 -12.15 -5.41 -1.45
C SER A 161 -11.59 -4.00 -1.19
N GLY A 162 -11.10 -3.78 0.03
CA GLY A 162 -10.21 -2.66 0.35
C GLY A 162 -8.75 -3.00 0.00
N HIS A 163 -7.82 -2.18 0.47
CA HIS A 163 -6.40 -2.23 0.14
C HIS A 163 -5.72 -3.62 0.28
N MET A 164 -6.15 -4.42 1.25
CA MET A 164 -5.60 -5.76 1.52
C MET A 164 -6.38 -6.84 0.77
N ILE A 165 -6.28 -6.89 -0.56
CA ILE A 165 -7.03 -7.82 -1.43
C ILE A 165 -6.68 -9.27 -1.11
N HIS A 166 -5.39 -9.56 -0.88
CA HIS A 166 -4.90 -10.89 -0.52
C HIS A 166 -5.55 -11.46 0.75
N ALA A 167 -5.97 -10.59 1.69
CA ALA A 167 -6.59 -11.01 2.94
C ALA A 167 -8.10 -11.29 2.80
N THR A 168 -8.77 -10.69 1.81
CA THR A 168 -10.22 -10.76 1.63
C THR A 168 -10.64 -11.59 0.42
N HIS A 169 -9.80 -11.66 -0.61
CA HIS A 169 -10.06 -12.31 -1.90
C HIS A 169 -8.87 -13.16 -2.35
N SER A 170 -8.28 -13.91 -1.42
CA SER A 170 -7.07 -14.73 -1.64
C SER A 170 -7.18 -15.68 -2.82
N ASP A 171 -8.30 -16.40 -2.97
CA ASP A 171 -8.48 -17.39 -4.03
C ASP A 171 -8.48 -16.75 -5.43
N GLN A 172 -9.19 -15.63 -5.60
CA GLN A 172 -9.17 -14.88 -6.86
C GLN A 172 -7.77 -14.36 -7.18
N MET A 173 -7.08 -13.86 -6.18
CA MET A 173 -5.73 -13.36 -6.35
C MET A 173 -4.77 -14.48 -6.76
N VAL A 174 -4.79 -15.62 -6.08
CA VAL A 174 -3.95 -16.79 -6.38
C VAL A 174 -4.22 -17.30 -7.81
N GLN A 175 -5.49 -17.44 -8.22
CA GLN A 175 -5.83 -17.85 -9.58
C GLN A 175 -5.27 -16.91 -10.65
N ALA A 176 -5.38 -15.60 -10.40
CA ALA A 176 -4.82 -14.60 -11.31
C ALA A 176 -3.29 -14.64 -11.36
N LEU A 177 -2.64 -14.84 -10.21
CA LEU A 177 -1.18 -14.98 -10.12
C LEU A 177 -0.69 -16.19 -10.90
N VAL A 178 -1.32 -17.36 -10.73
CA VAL A 178 -0.94 -18.60 -11.42
C VAL A 178 -1.08 -18.42 -12.95
N ARG A 179 -2.18 -17.83 -13.40
CA ARG A 179 -2.38 -17.53 -14.81
C ARG A 179 -1.32 -16.57 -15.36
N PHE A 180 -1.08 -15.46 -14.66
CA PHE A 180 -0.09 -14.46 -15.08
C PHE A 180 1.33 -15.03 -15.15
N LEU A 181 1.75 -15.80 -14.13
CA LEU A 181 3.06 -16.41 -14.11
C LEU A 181 3.24 -17.45 -15.22
N GLY A 182 2.24 -18.27 -15.47
CA GLY A 182 2.28 -19.32 -16.51
C GLY A 182 2.23 -18.76 -17.94
N ALA A 183 1.37 -17.76 -18.19
CA ALA A 183 1.13 -17.25 -19.55
C ALA A 183 2.11 -16.13 -19.95
N ASP A 184 2.43 -15.22 -19.04
CA ASP A 184 3.11 -13.96 -19.35
C ASP A 184 4.57 -13.93 -18.93
N VAL A 185 4.95 -14.71 -17.93
CA VAL A 185 6.31 -14.73 -17.37
C VAL A 185 7.08 -15.98 -17.78
N GLY A 186 6.40 -17.03 -18.21
CA GLY A 186 7.03 -18.27 -18.69
C GLY A 186 7.78 -19.05 -17.61
N VAL A 187 7.13 -19.23 -16.44
CA VAL A 187 7.67 -20.02 -15.31
C VAL A 187 7.16 -21.44 -15.39
#